data_7f1469eb4ce3b300287f9a100f606fe0
#
_entry.id   7f1469eb4ce3b300287f9a100f606fe0
#
_cell.length_a   1.000
_cell.length_b   1.000
_cell.length_c   1.000
_cell.angle_alpha   90.00
_cell.angle_beta   90.00
_cell.angle_gamma   90.00
#
_symmetry.space_group_name_H-M   'P 1'
#
loop_
_entity.id
_entity.type
_entity.pdbx_description
1 polymer ?
#
loop_
_entity_poly.entity_id
_entity_poly.type
_entity_poly.pdbx_seq_one_letter_code
_entity_poly.pdbx_strand_id
1 'polypeptide(L)'
;EDALPLKSGYRKFGIPEYVDDTEAIYQVLSRRLARLEDDERVADEDPETGAVKRKRFAYRPGLIIVDGGQPQVEAAQRALDDAGVSDIPICGLAKRLEEIWQPGADFPVILPRNSEALFLLQRIRDEAHRFAITFQRQKRKTDIASVLAEIPGLGPARVKVLLKHFGSVARLKAAAPEEIGEVKGVGAVLAAAIVARLGTASDPPEEQRTDV
;
A
#
# COMPACT_ATOMS: atom_id res chain seq x y z
N GLU A 1 -15.15 -17.79 15.23
CA GLU A 1 -13.73 -18.05 14.85
C GLU A 1 -13.09 -16.71 14.52
N ASP A 2 -12.03 -16.38 15.24
CA ASP A 2 -11.33 -15.11 15.08
C ASP A 2 -10.77 -14.98 13.67
N ALA A 3 -11.30 -14.05 12.90
CA ALA A 3 -10.77 -13.71 11.57
C ALA A 3 -9.35 -13.13 11.73
N LEU A 4 -8.34 -13.99 11.61
CA LEU A 4 -6.94 -13.59 11.68
C LEU A 4 -6.42 -13.20 10.31
N PRO A 5 -5.66 -12.09 10.19
CA PRO A 5 -5.12 -11.65 8.93
C PRO A 5 -4.08 -12.65 8.39
N LEU A 6 -4.29 -13.15 7.18
CA LEU A 6 -3.36 -14.02 6.48
C LEU A 6 -2.24 -13.19 5.84
N LYS A 7 -1.16 -12.97 6.57
CA LYS A 7 0.00 -12.14 6.11
C LYS A 7 0.62 -12.63 4.79
N SER A 8 0.58 -13.92 4.51
CA SER A 8 1.05 -14.48 3.24
C SER A 8 0.18 -14.09 2.03
N GLY A 9 -1.05 -13.61 2.28
CA GLY A 9 -1.97 -13.07 1.28
C GLY A 9 -1.74 -11.60 0.91
N TYR A 10 -0.91 -10.87 1.66
CA TYR A 10 -0.68 -9.45 1.41
C TYR A 10 0.10 -9.23 0.12
N ARG A 11 -0.37 -8.29 -0.68
CA ARG A 11 0.25 -7.93 -1.97
C ARG A 11 0.40 -6.44 -2.12
N LYS A 12 1.44 -6.06 -2.83
CA LYS A 12 1.81 -4.69 -3.10
C LYS A 12 1.72 -4.45 -4.60
N PHE A 13 0.94 -3.45 -4.97
CA PHE A 13 0.81 -3.02 -6.36
C PHE A 13 1.45 -1.63 -6.49
N GLY A 14 2.39 -1.48 -7.42
CA GLY A 14 2.94 -0.19 -7.78
C GLY A 14 1.92 0.57 -8.63
N ILE A 15 1.44 1.71 -8.13
CA ILE A 15 0.58 2.65 -8.84
C ILE A 15 1.38 3.94 -9.05
N PRO A 16 1.31 4.57 -10.22
CA PRO A 16 1.93 5.87 -10.45
C PRO A 16 1.35 6.95 -9.52
N GLU A 17 2.18 7.91 -9.09
CA GLU A 17 1.77 8.94 -8.12
C GLU A 17 0.73 9.94 -8.65
N TYR A 18 0.60 10.06 -9.97
CA TYR A 18 -0.38 10.95 -10.62
C TYR A 18 -1.77 10.34 -10.80
N VAL A 19 -1.96 9.11 -10.33
CA VAL A 19 -3.24 8.39 -10.44
C VAL A 19 -4.06 8.68 -9.19
N ASP A 20 -5.32 9.07 -9.38
CA ASP A 20 -6.24 9.27 -8.26
C ASP A 20 -6.64 7.96 -7.57
N ASP A 21 -7.29 8.07 -6.41
CA ASP A 21 -7.65 6.91 -5.58
C ASP A 21 -8.62 5.95 -6.29
N THR A 22 -9.55 6.46 -7.08
CA THR A 22 -10.54 5.63 -7.78
C THR A 22 -9.90 4.83 -8.89
N GLU A 23 -9.05 5.48 -9.68
CA GLU A 23 -8.28 4.82 -10.74
C GLU A 23 -7.24 3.84 -10.14
N ALA A 24 -6.64 4.18 -9.01
CA ALA A 24 -5.73 3.28 -8.30
C ALA A 24 -6.43 1.99 -7.85
N ILE A 25 -7.64 2.10 -7.29
CA ILE A 25 -8.46 0.93 -6.90
C ILE A 25 -8.81 0.10 -8.12
N TYR A 26 -9.27 0.71 -9.20
CA TYR A 26 -9.56 0.03 -10.44
C TYR A 26 -8.36 -0.76 -10.96
N GLN A 27 -7.19 -0.13 -11.06
CA GLN A 27 -5.96 -0.78 -11.55
C GLN A 27 -5.50 -1.93 -10.65
N VAL A 28 -5.58 -1.76 -9.33
CA VAL A 28 -5.21 -2.82 -8.37
C VAL A 28 -6.11 -4.03 -8.53
N LEU A 29 -7.43 -3.81 -8.60
CA LEU A 29 -8.40 -4.88 -8.74
C LEU A 29 -8.30 -5.57 -10.10
N SER A 30 -8.20 -4.82 -11.19
CA SER A 30 -8.03 -5.39 -12.54
C SER A 30 -6.80 -6.32 -12.61
N ARG A 31 -5.66 -5.89 -12.06
CA ARG A 31 -4.45 -6.73 -11.97
C ARG A 31 -4.62 -7.93 -11.05
N ARG A 32 -5.43 -7.81 -10.01
CA ARG A 32 -5.71 -8.92 -9.08
C ARG A 32 -6.62 -9.95 -9.73
N LEU A 33 -7.66 -9.50 -10.44
CA LEU A 33 -8.63 -10.35 -11.11
C LEU A 33 -8.01 -11.10 -12.31
N ALA A 34 -7.20 -10.43 -13.11
CA ALA A 34 -6.45 -11.09 -14.20
C ALA A 34 -5.58 -12.25 -13.68
N ARG A 35 -4.95 -12.09 -12.51
CA ARG A 35 -4.18 -13.19 -11.90
C ARG A 35 -5.06 -14.29 -11.33
N LEU A 36 -6.26 -13.98 -10.89
CA LEU A 36 -7.21 -14.99 -10.41
C LEU A 36 -7.62 -15.94 -11.54
N GLU A 37 -7.92 -15.38 -12.72
CA GLU A 37 -8.22 -16.19 -13.92
C GLU A 37 -7.04 -17.06 -14.37
N ASP A 38 -5.82 -16.49 -14.37
CA ASP A 38 -4.62 -17.24 -14.73
C ASP A 38 -4.37 -18.41 -13.77
N ASP A 39 -4.57 -18.19 -12.48
CA ASP A 39 -4.37 -19.21 -11.45
C ASP A 39 -5.47 -20.29 -11.48
N GLU A 40 -6.70 -19.95 -11.88
CA GLU A 40 -7.79 -20.92 -12.09
C GLU A 40 -7.55 -21.79 -13.33
N ARG A 41 -6.95 -21.24 -14.40
CA ARG A 41 -6.60 -21.97 -15.63
C ARG A 41 -5.41 -22.92 -15.46
N VAL A 42 -4.50 -22.62 -14.51
CA VAL A 42 -3.27 -23.37 -14.26
C VAL A 42 -3.36 -24.07 -12.89
N ALA A 43 -4.45 -24.77 -12.63
CA ALA A 43 -4.52 -25.71 -11.53
C ALA A 43 -3.69 -26.96 -11.91
N ASP A 44 -2.41 -26.99 -11.53
CA ASP A 44 -1.56 -28.16 -11.69
C ASP A 44 -2.06 -29.27 -10.74
N GLU A 45 -2.71 -30.29 -11.29
CA GLU A 45 -2.92 -31.56 -10.58
C GLU A 45 -1.56 -32.25 -10.39
N ASP A 46 -1.24 -32.57 -9.16
CA ASP A 46 -0.08 -33.41 -8.85
C ASP A 46 -0.35 -34.82 -9.45
N PRO A 47 0.44 -35.26 -10.44
CA PRO A 47 0.16 -36.51 -11.17
C PRO A 47 0.26 -37.77 -10.31
N GLU A 48 0.88 -37.70 -9.11
CA GLU A 48 1.02 -38.85 -8.21
C GLU A 48 -0.07 -38.90 -7.13
N THR A 49 -0.61 -37.75 -6.72
CA THR A 49 -1.53 -37.67 -5.58
C THR A 49 -2.94 -37.20 -5.97
N GLY A 50 -3.16 -36.71 -7.20
CA GLY A 50 -4.40 -36.05 -7.59
C GLY A 50 -4.73 -34.76 -6.81
N ALA A 51 -3.80 -34.29 -5.99
CA ALA A 51 -4.00 -33.09 -5.20
C ALA A 51 -3.78 -31.86 -6.06
N VAL A 52 -4.80 -31.02 -6.18
CA VAL A 52 -4.70 -29.72 -6.85
C VAL A 52 -3.83 -28.77 -6.01
N LYS A 53 -2.59 -28.56 -6.43
CA LYS A 53 -1.71 -27.53 -5.84
C LYS A 53 -2.20 -26.16 -6.30
N ARG A 54 -3.14 -25.58 -5.56
CA ARG A 54 -3.54 -24.19 -5.76
C ARG A 54 -2.34 -23.28 -5.49
N LYS A 55 -1.91 -22.51 -6.48
CA LYS A 55 -0.92 -21.46 -6.26
C LYS A 55 -1.43 -20.52 -5.17
N ARG A 56 -0.55 -19.95 -4.34
CA ARG A 56 -0.87 -19.13 -3.16
C ARG A 56 -1.81 -17.94 -3.40
N PHE A 57 -2.21 -17.68 -4.65
CA PHE A 57 -3.07 -16.60 -5.12
C PHE A 57 -4.43 -17.03 -5.66
N ALA A 58 -4.64 -18.30 -5.91
CA ALA A 58 -5.88 -18.86 -6.46
C ALA A 58 -7.07 -18.85 -5.48
N TYR A 59 -6.99 -18.04 -4.40
CA TYR A 59 -8.10 -17.91 -3.49
C TYR A 59 -9.07 -16.84 -3.99
N ARG A 60 -10.26 -17.27 -4.41
CA ARG A 60 -11.37 -16.41 -4.78
C ARG A 60 -11.95 -15.78 -3.52
N PRO A 61 -11.95 -14.44 -3.37
CA PRO A 61 -12.49 -13.81 -2.17
C PRO A 61 -14.01 -13.94 -2.11
N GLY A 62 -14.57 -14.16 -0.93
CA GLY A 62 -16.02 -14.13 -0.71
C GLY A 62 -16.59 -12.72 -0.57
N LEU A 63 -15.73 -11.71 -0.38
CA LEU A 63 -16.10 -10.29 -0.29
C LEU A 63 -14.88 -9.42 -0.57
N ILE A 64 -15.06 -8.36 -1.34
CA ILE A 64 -14.06 -7.29 -1.51
C ILE A 64 -14.50 -6.08 -0.69
N ILE A 65 -13.59 -5.58 0.14
CA ILE A 65 -13.81 -4.37 0.93
C ILE A 65 -12.81 -3.32 0.47
N VAL A 66 -13.30 -2.15 0.06
CA VAL A 66 -12.47 -0.99 -0.31
C VAL A 66 -12.48 0.06 0.80
N ASP A 67 -11.35 0.70 1.05
CA ASP A 67 -11.24 1.85 1.97
C ASP A 67 -11.75 3.09 1.24
N GLY A 68 -13.02 3.43 1.44
CA GLY A 68 -13.64 4.57 0.78
C GLY A 68 -15.16 4.49 0.68
N GLY A 69 -15.74 5.51 0.11
CA GLY A 69 -17.17 5.64 -0.11
C GLY A 69 -17.64 5.20 -1.50
N GLN A 70 -18.75 5.77 -1.95
CA GLN A 70 -19.40 5.41 -3.21
C GLN A 70 -18.47 5.49 -4.43
N PRO A 71 -17.66 6.56 -4.67
CA PRO A 71 -16.79 6.60 -5.86
C PRO A 71 -15.77 5.45 -5.92
N GLN A 72 -15.22 5.05 -4.77
CA GLN A 72 -14.26 3.94 -4.67
C GLN A 72 -14.95 2.59 -4.92
N VAL A 73 -16.18 2.43 -4.44
CA VAL A 73 -16.99 1.23 -4.68
C VAL A 73 -17.34 1.09 -6.17
N GLU A 74 -17.76 2.16 -6.82
CA GLU A 74 -18.07 2.16 -8.25
C GLU A 74 -16.82 1.85 -9.11
N ALA A 75 -15.65 2.38 -8.73
CA ALA A 75 -14.40 2.03 -9.40
C ALA A 75 -14.05 0.54 -9.24
N ALA A 76 -14.29 -0.01 -8.06
CA ALA A 76 -14.11 -1.43 -7.78
C ALA A 76 -15.10 -2.31 -8.55
N GLN A 77 -16.38 -1.91 -8.62
CA GLN A 77 -17.40 -2.61 -9.39
C GLN A 77 -17.04 -2.64 -10.88
N ARG A 78 -16.63 -1.49 -11.44
CA ARG A 78 -16.18 -1.41 -12.84
C ARG A 78 -15.05 -2.41 -13.13
N ALA A 79 -14.10 -2.58 -12.22
CA ALA A 79 -13.02 -3.54 -12.40
C ALA A 79 -13.51 -5.00 -12.43
N LEU A 80 -14.56 -5.35 -11.66
CA LEU A 80 -15.17 -6.67 -11.71
C LEU A 80 -15.98 -6.86 -12.99
N ASP A 81 -16.76 -5.86 -13.40
CA ASP A 81 -17.56 -5.90 -14.61
C ASP A 81 -16.67 -6.11 -15.85
N ASP A 82 -15.55 -5.37 -15.95
CA ASP A 82 -14.57 -5.49 -17.03
C ASP A 82 -13.88 -6.87 -17.03
N ALA A 83 -13.71 -7.49 -15.86
CA ALA A 83 -13.19 -8.85 -15.72
C ALA A 83 -14.26 -9.94 -15.88
N GLY A 84 -15.53 -9.60 -16.09
CA GLY A 84 -16.63 -10.57 -16.19
C GLY A 84 -16.93 -11.31 -14.88
N VAL A 85 -16.56 -10.75 -13.73
CA VAL A 85 -16.74 -11.35 -12.40
C VAL A 85 -17.96 -10.75 -11.72
N SER A 86 -19.05 -11.55 -11.60
CA SER A 86 -20.33 -11.09 -11.03
C SER A 86 -20.68 -11.72 -9.67
N ASP A 87 -19.93 -12.70 -9.23
CA ASP A 87 -20.21 -13.51 -8.04
C ASP A 87 -19.43 -13.09 -6.79
N ILE A 88 -18.60 -12.04 -6.89
CA ILE A 88 -17.86 -11.50 -5.75
C ILE A 88 -18.52 -10.19 -5.31
N PRO A 89 -19.17 -10.15 -4.14
CA PRO A 89 -19.74 -8.91 -3.62
C PRO A 89 -18.66 -7.91 -3.23
N ILE A 90 -19.00 -6.61 -3.37
CA ILE A 90 -18.15 -5.49 -2.97
C ILE A 90 -18.86 -4.63 -1.96
N CYS A 91 -18.12 -4.07 -1.01
CA CYS A 91 -18.55 -2.93 -0.23
C CYS A 91 -17.39 -1.97 0.03
N GLY A 92 -17.72 -0.71 0.28
CA GLY A 92 -16.81 0.32 0.76
C GLY A 92 -17.04 0.63 2.23
N LEU A 93 -16.00 0.98 2.96
CA LEU A 93 -16.11 1.47 4.32
C LEU A 93 -15.57 2.91 4.38
N ALA A 94 -16.46 3.89 4.46
CA ALA A 94 -16.09 5.29 4.55
C ALA A 94 -15.73 5.69 5.99
N LYS A 95 -14.61 6.44 6.16
CA LYS A 95 -14.03 6.74 7.47
C LYS A 95 -14.92 7.58 8.39
N ARG A 96 -15.60 8.57 7.84
CA ARG A 96 -16.19 9.65 8.66
C ARG A 96 -17.33 9.20 9.56
N LEU A 97 -18.21 8.30 9.05
CA LEU A 97 -19.40 7.83 9.76
C LEU A 97 -19.49 6.30 9.83
N GLU A 98 -18.41 5.60 9.45
CA GLU A 98 -18.39 4.13 9.34
C GLU A 98 -19.51 3.61 8.42
N GLU A 99 -19.77 4.38 7.34
CA GLU A 99 -20.80 4.08 6.36
C GLU A 99 -20.35 2.95 5.44
N ILE A 100 -21.23 1.99 5.22
CA ILE A 100 -21.00 0.90 4.30
C ILE A 100 -21.72 1.21 2.99
N TRP A 101 -20.93 1.43 1.94
CA TRP A 101 -21.42 1.67 0.61
C TRP A 101 -21.43 0.39 -0.22
N GLN A 102 -22.50 0.19 -1.00
CA GLN A 102 -22.66 -0.90 -1.95
C GLN A 102 -22.76 -0.36 -3.37
N PRO A 103 -22.37 -1.14 -4.40
CA PRO A 103 -22.52 -0.70 -5.79
C PRO A 103 -23.96 -0.34 -6.12
N GLY A 104 -24.15 0.79 -6.82
CA GLY A 104 -25.47 1.26 -7.24
C GLY A 104 -26.43 1.67 -6.13
N ALA A 105 -25.97 1.79 -4.88
CA ALA A 105 -26.79 2.21 -3.78
C ALA A 105 -26.86 3.74 -3.68
N ASP A 106 -28.07 4.30 -3.55
CA ASP A 106 -28.28 5.73 -3.32
C ASP A 106 -27.90 6.16 -1.90
N PHE A 107 -27.94 5.24 -0.94
CA PHE A 107 -27.67 5.49 0.47
C PHE A 107 -26.78 4.42 1.07
N PRO A 108 -25.90 4.78 2.03
CA PRO A 108 -25.08 3.82 2.74
C PRO A 108 -25.88 3.00 3.76
N VAL A 109 -25.39 1.82 4.07
CA VAL A 109 -25.86 1.03 5.20
C VAL A 109 -25.10 1.48 6.46
N ILE A 110 -25.84 1.83 7.50
CA ILE A 110 -25.30 2.19 8.82
C ILE A 110 -25.49 1.00 9.77
N LEU A 111 -24.40 0.39 10.18
CA LEU A 111 -24.45 -0.68 11.18
C LEU A 111 -24.48 -0.11 12.60
N PRO A 112 -25.13 -0.81 13.54
CA PRO A 112 -25.06 -0.45 14.96
C PRO A 112 -23.61 -0.39 15.44
N ARG A 113 -23.26 0.61 16.25
CA ARG A 113 -21.87 0.82 16.73
C ARG A 113 -21.31 -0.35 17.55
N ASN A 114 -22.18 -1.19 18.11
CA ASN A 114 -21.84 -2.37 18.88
C ASN A 114 -21.98 -3.68 18.10
N SER A 115 -22.11 -3.63 16.76
CA SER A 115 -22.26 -4.84 15.97
C SER A 115 -20.89 -5.51 15.70
N GLU A 116 -20.83 -6.83 15.82
CA GLU A 116 -19.66 -7.64 15.50
C GLU A 116 -19.22 -7.44 14.03
N ALA A 117 -20.19 -7.25 13.12
CA ALA A 117 -19.92 -7.00 11.71
C ALA A 117 -19.14 -5.69 11.53
N LEU A 118 -19.52 -4.61 12.22
CA LEU A 118 -18.82 -3.33 12.15
C LEU A 118 -17.38 -3.48 12.71
N PHE A 119 -17.20 -4.12 13.85
CA PHE A 119 -15.88 -4.37 14.43
C PHE A 119 -14.98 -5.18 13.49
N LEU A 120 -15.53 -6.18 12.80
CA LEU A 120 -14.78 -6.96 11.82
C LEU A 120 -14.32 -6.09 10.64
N LEU A 121 -15.23 -5.26 10.07
CA LEU A 121 -14.92 -4.37 8.96
C LEU A 121 -13.86 -3.33 9.34
N GLN A 122 -13.96 -2.73 10.52
CA GLN A 122 -12.97 -1.81 11.06
C GLN A 122 -11.60 -2.47 11.20
N ARG A 123 -11.52 -3.68 11.77
CA ARG A 123 -10.28 -4.44 11.89
C ARG A 123 -9.63 -4.73 10.53
N ILE A 124 -10.43 -5.10 9.52
CA ILE A 124 -9.93 -5.35 8.17
C ILE A 124 -9.37 -4.06 7.57
N ARG A 125 -10.10 -2.95 7.64
CA ARG A 125 -9.67 -1.64 7.17
C ARG A 125 -8.38 -1.19 7.85
N ASP A 126 -8.33 -1.24 9.18
CA ASP A 126 -7.17 -0.79 9.96
C ASP A 126 -5.92 -1.61 9.64
N GLU A 127 -6.07 -2.91 9.41
CA GLU A 127 -4.96 -3.77 9.01
C GLU A 127 -4.49 -3.47 7.58
N ALA A 128 -5.40 -3.24 6.64
CA ALA A 128 -5.07 -2.83 5.28
C ALA A 128 -4.35 -1.47 5.27
N HIS A 129 -4.87 -0.51 6.03
CA HIS A 129 -4.26 0.81 6.19
C HIS A 129 -2.87 0.74 6.82
N ARG A 130 -2.71 -0.03 7.90
CA ARG A 130 -1.41 -0.29 8.53
C ARG A 130 -0.41 -0.87 7.54
N PHE A 131 -0.85 -1.82 6.72
CA PHE A 131 -0.02 -2.43 5.70
C PHE A 131 0.40 -1.42 4.63
N ALA A 132 -0.53 -0.61 4.13
CA ALA A 132 -0.27 0.43 3.12
C ALA A 132 0.74 1.47 3.62
N ILE A 133 0.55 2.01 4.84
CA ILE A 133 1.50 2.96 5.46
C ILE A 133 2.89 2.35 5.61
N THR A 134 2.97 1.09 6.07
CA THR A 134 4.26 0.41 6.22
C THR A 134 4.96 0.27 4.87
N PHE A 135 4.21 -0.04 3.82
CA PHE A 135 4.73 -0.13 2.46
C PHE A 135 5.23 1.21 1.93
N GLN A 136 4.46 2.28 2.07
CA GLN A 136 4.86 3.63 1.64
C GLN A 136 6.16 4.06 2.33
N ARG A 137 6.28 3.83 3.64
CA ARG A 137 7.51 4.11 4.40
C ARG A 137 8.71 3.31 3.87
N GLN A 138 8.52 2.03 3.55
CA GLN A 138 9.56 1.19 2.98
C GLN A 138 9.97 1.66 1.58
N LYS A 139 8.98 1.99 0.71
CA LYS A 139 9.24 2.51 -0.63
C LYS A 139 10.04 3.80 -0.57
N ARG A 140 9.58 4.81 0.18
CA ARG A 140 10.31 6.07 0.38
C ARG A 140 11.75 5.84 0.87
N LYS A 141 11.96 4.90 1.79
CA LYS A 141 13.31 4.56 2.28
C LYS A 141 14.19 3.96 1.19
N THR A 142 13.62 3.10 0.33
CA THR A 142 14.34 2.47 -0.78
C THR A 142 14.67 3.50 -1.86
N ASP A 143 13.71 4.35 -2.23
CA ASP A 143 13.89 5.38 -3.26
C ASP A 143 15.00 6.36 -2.87
N ILE A 144 15.03 6.79 -1.61
CA ILE A 144 16.11 7.66 -1.12
C ILE A 144 17.45 6.93 -0.98
N ALA A 145 17.44 5.67 -0.60
CA ALA A 145 18.68 4.90 -0.61
C ALA A 145 19.27 4.83 -2.02
N SER A 146 18.42 4.72 -3.05
CA SER A 146 18.84 4.75 -4.45
C SER A 146 19.39 6.13 -4.84
N VAL A 147 18.70 7.22 -4.50
CA VAL A 147 19.16 8.60 -4.76
C VAL A 147 20.49 8.89 -4.07
N LEU A 148 20.65 8.44 -2.83
CA LEU A 148 21.91 8.61 -2.08
C LEU A 148 23.04 7.75 -2.67
N ALA A 149 22.75 6.57 -3.19
CA ALA A 149 23.74 5.69 -3.81
C ALA A 149 24.33 6.27 -5.11
N GLU A 150 23.68 7.22 -5.76
CA GLU A 150 24.17 7.95 -6.93
C GLU A 150 25.27 8.97 -6.57
N ILE A 151 25.41 9.32 -5.29
CA ILE A 151 26.44 10.28 -4.85
C ILE A 151 27.82 9.59 -4.89
N PRO A 152 28.77 10.12 -5.65
CA PRO A 152 30.13 9.56 -5.71
C PRO A 152 30.75 9.46 -4.32
N GLY A 153 31.25 8.28 -3.98
CA GLY A 153 31.86 8.02 -2.67
C GLY A 153 30.87 7.63 -1.55
N LEU A 154 29.55 7.70 -1.79
CA LEU A 154 28.53 7.29 -0.82
C LEU A 154 28.01 5.88 -1.15
N GLY A 155 28.83 4.86 -0.89
CA GLY A 155 28.47 3.47 -1.14
C GLY A 155 27.34 2.93 -0.22
N PRO A 156 26.76 1.76 -0.55
CA PRO A 156 25.59 1.19 0.15
C PRO A 156 25.78 1.04 1.66
N ALA A 157 27.00 0.74 2.11
CA ALA A 157 27.30 0.60 3.53
C ALA A 157 27.14 1.95 4.28
N ARG A 158 27.62 3.05 3.70
CA ARG A 158 27.49 4.41 4.27
C ARG A 158 26.05 4.89 4.25
N VAL A 159 25.31 4.63 3.17
CA VAL A 159 23.86 4.91 3.08
C VAL A 159 23.11 4.20 4.21
N LYS A 160 23.41 2.92 4.46
CA LYS A 160 22.79 2.17 5.56
C LYS A 160 23.09 2.76 6.94
N VAL A 161 24.32 3.21 7.16
CA VAL A 161 24.75 3.85 8.43
C VAL A 161 24.00 5.18 8.61
N LEU A 162 23.92 6.03 7.59
CA LEU A 162 23.18 7.28 7.59
C LEU A 162 21.70 7.07 7.92
N LEU A 163 21.04 6.20 7.18
CA LEU A 163 19.62 5.92 7.39
C LEU A 163 19.32 5.28 8.76
N LYS A 164 20.29 4.58 9.33
CA LYS A 164 20.19 4.05 10.71
C LYS A 164 20.38 5.16 11.74
N HIS A 165 21.34 6.07 11.54
CA HIS A 165 21.66 7.16 12.46
C HIS A 165 20.48 8.12 12.60
N PHE A 166 19.95 8.61 11.49
CA PHE A 166 18.83 9.56 11.49
C PHE A 166 17.46 8.90 11.70
N GLY A 167 17.35 7.57 11.58
CA GLY A 167 16.13 6.81 11.80
C GLY A 167 15.06 7.02 10.73
N SER A 168 14.95 8.22 10.17
CA SER A 168 14.00 8.55 9.09
C SER A 168 14.64 9.45 8.04
N VAL A 169 14.06 9.40 6.86
CA VAL A 169 14.43 10.25 5.74
C VAL A 169 14.14 11.73 6.00
N ALA A 170 13.01 12.01 6.65
CA ALA A 170 12.63 13.38 7.01
C ALA A 170 13.68 14.02 7.94
N ARG A 171 14.17 13.25 8.92
CA ARG A 171 15.24 13.74 9.81
C ARG A 171 16.56 13.95 9.07
N LEU A 172 16.91 13.05 8.14
CA LEU A 172 18.11 13.23 7.33
C LEU A 172 18.02 14.47 6.43
N LYS A 173 16.86 14.74 5.84
CA LYS A 173 16.62 15.96 5.04
C LYS A 173 16.67 17.25 5.88
N ALA A 174 16.21 17.19 7.12
CA ALA A 174 16.18 18.33 8.05
C ALA A 174 17.50 18.56 8.80
N ALA A 175 18.43 17.60 8.73
CA ALA A 175 19.70 17.66 9.44
C ALA A 175 20.66 18.67 8.80
N ALA A 176 21.41 19.38 9.63
CA ALA A 176 22.47 20.28 9.19
C ALA A 176 23.64 19.48 8.54
N PRO A 177 24.36 20.09 7.58
CA PRO A 177 25.53 19.44 6.97
C PRO A 177 26.57 18.96 7.99
N GLU A 178 26.72 19.70 9.09
CA GLU A 178 27.63 19.38 10.19
C GLU A 178 27.24 18.07 10.88
N GLU A 179 25.96 17.92 11.21
CA GLU A 179 25.43 16.70 11.84
C GLU A 179 25.58 15.47 10.93
N ILE A 180 25.37 15.67 9.63
CA ILE A 180 25.57 14.61 8.64
C ILE A 180 27.05 14.23 8.56
N GLY A 181 27.94 15.22 8.64
CA GLY A 181 29.39 15.03 8.60
C GLY A 181 29.97 14.29 9.79
N GLU A 182 29.31 14.30 10.95
CA GLU A 182 29.69 13.57 12.17
C GLU A 182 29.45 12.05 12.05
N VAL A 183 28.62 11.62 11.10
CA VAL A 183 28.33 10.21 10.91
C VAL A 183 29.58 9.48 10.41
N LYS A 184 29.95 8.40 11.10
CA LYS A 184 31.13 7.61 10.80
C LYS A 184 31.23 7.23 9.31
N GLY A 185 32.28 7.72 8.66
CA GLY A 185 32.56 7.47 7.25
C GLY A 185 31.90 8.45 6.28
N VAL A 186 31.26 9.52 6.79
CA VAL A 186 30.70 10.63 6.02
C VAL A 186 31.45 11.88 6.44
N GLY A 187 32.35 12.36 5.62
CA GLY A 187 33.06 13.63 5.90
C GLY A 187 32.26 14.84 5.36
N ALA A 188 32.76 16.06 5.64
CA ALA A 188 32.09 17.33 5.26
C ALA A 188 31.75 17.42 3.76
N VAL A 189 32.61 16.93 2.89
CA VAL A 189 32.39 16.93 1.42
C VAL A 189 31.17 16.07 1.04
N LEU A 190 31.07 14.86 1.63
CA LEU A 190 29.91 13.98 1.39
C LEU A 190 28.62 14.53 2.04
N ALA A 191 28.73 15.14 3.20
CA ALA A 191 27.60 15.80 3.87
C ALA A 191 27.03 16.92 3.00
N ALA A 192 27.84 17.79 2.45
CA ALA A 192 27.41 18.83 1.52
C ALA A 192 26.75 18.26 0.26
N ALA A 193 27.32 17.20 -0.32
CA ALA A 193 26.74 16.52 -1.49
C ALA A 193 25.37 15.88 -1.17
N ILE A 194 25.21 15.30 0.02
CA ILE A 194 23.94 14.72 0.47
C ILE A 194 22.87 15.81 0.60
N VAL A 195 23.18 16.92 1.26
CA VAL A 195 22.25 18.05 1.43
C VAL A 195 21.85 18.62 0.08
N ALA A 196 22.81 18.86 -0.83
CA ALA A 196 22.54 19.34 -2.17
C ALA A 196 21.62 18.37 -2.95
N ARG A 197 21.87 17.07 -2.86
CA ARG A 197 21.08 16.05 -3.59
C ARG A 197 19.66 15.88 -3.02
N LEU A 198 19.51 15.92 -1.69
CA LEU A 198 18.22 15.79 -1.02
C LEU A 198 17.39 17.07 -1.06
N GLY A 199 18.04 18.25 -1.11
CA GLY A 199 17.36 19.54 -1.26
C GLY A 199 16.83 19.81 -2.67
N THR A 200 17.40 19.19 -3.70
CA THR A 200 16.93 19.29 -5.09
C THR A 200 15.78 18.31 -5.42
N ALA A 201 15.57 17.29 -4.59
CA ALA A 201 14.42 16.40 -4.67
C ALA A 201 13.23 17.07 -3.98
N SER A 202 12.50 17.92 -4.71
CA SER A 202 11.27 18.56 -4.24
C SER A 202 10.24 17.47 -3.91
N ASP A 203 9.94 17.28 -2.61
CA ASP A 203 8.69 16.64 -2.22
C ASP A 203 7.54 17.58 -2.61
N PRO A 204 6.44 17.07 -3.16
CA PRO A 204 5.22 17.85 -3.21
C PRO A 204 4.84 18.26 -1.79
N PRO A 205 4.28 19.47 -1.57
CA PRO A 205 3.95 19.97 -0.24
C PRO A 205 3.03 18.98 0.47
N GLU A 206 3.35 18.63 1.71
CA GLU A 206 2.39 17.99 2.62
C GLU A 206 1.17 18.90 2.69
N GLU A 207 0.08 18.48 2.04
CA GLU A 207 -1.22 19.09 2.30
C GLU A 207 -1.46 19.02 3.81
N GLN A 208 -1.50 20.18 4.40
CA GLN A 208 -1.85 20.40 5.79
C GLN A 208 -3.15 19.66 6.06
N ARG A 209 -3.08 18.59 6.82
CA ARG A 209 -4.25 18.01 7.46
C ARG A 209 -4.82 19.09 8.36
N THR A 210 -5.79 19.81 7.83
CA THR A 210 -6.69 20.62 8.64
C THR A 210 -7.61 19.63 9.35
N ASP A 211 -7.29 19.39 10.62
CA ASP A 211 -8.24 18.85 11.57
C ASP A 211 -9.41 19.85 11.69
N VAL A 212 -10.57 19.50 11.15
CA VAL A 212 -11.89 20.05 11.52
C VAL A 212 -12.90 18.91 11.53
#